data_900a3a35c6619a9ee9aa9924f9eeabd0
#
_entry.id   900a3a35c6619a9ee9aa9924f9eeabd0
#
_cell.length_a   1.000
_cell.length_b   1.000
_cell.length_c   1.000
_cell.angle_alpha   90.00
_cell.angle_beta   90.00
_cell.angle_gamma   90.00
#
_symmetry.space_group_name_H-M   'P 1'
#
loop_
_entity.id
_entity.type
_entity.pdbx_description
1 polymer ?
#
loop_
_entity_poly.entity_id
_entity_poly.type
_entity_poly.pdbx_seq_one_letter_code
_entity_poly.pdbx_strand_id
1 'polypeptide(L)'
;MSANGAKMNGTSYQSTKYISEEYLKFSDLDYTIFRPSLIFGDPRGNDRPEFCTQLKKDMLNLPFPAPNFHKGLNPLKAGDFAMSPIHIKDVASIFVKSIKEMSSVKKTYCLGGDTYYWKEIIKIISSAYGKKKWTIPAPAIIIQGFAFLFDRFQWFPITKDQITMLLESN
;
A
#
# COMPACT_ATOMS: atom_id res chain seq x y z
N MET A 1 5.76 -4.06 14.21
CA MET A 1 4.93 -3.98 12.98
C MET A 1 5.82 -4.16 11.75
N SER A 2 5.47 -5.11 10.90
CA SER A 2 6.08 -5.36 9.60
C SER A 2 5.18 -4.78 8.46
N ALA A 3 5.19 -5.36 7.29
CA ALA A 3 4.34 -4.98 6.18
C ALA A 3 3.89 -6.22 5.39
N ASN A 4 2.70 -6.16 4.82
CA ASN A 4 2.28 -7.16 3.85
C ASN A 4 3.25 -7.16 2.66
N GLY A 5 3.57 -8.32 2.10
CA GLY A 5 4.57 -8.46 1.06
C GLY A 5 6.03 -8.45 1.52
N ALA A 6 6.33 -8.48 2.85
CA ALA A 6 7.70 -8.64 3.35
C ALA A 6 8.32 -9.95 2.83
N LYS A 7 9.41 -9.85 2.06
CA LYS A 7 10.12 -10.98 1.43
C LYS A 7 11.57 -10.63 1.14
N MET A 8 12.46 -11.63 1.12
CA MET A 8 13.89 -11.43 0.94
C MET A 8 14.23 -10.78 -0.42
N ASN A 9 13.63 -11.26 -1.50
CA ASN A 9 13.92 -10.82 -2.87
C ASN A 9 12.92 -9.78 -3.36
N GLY A 10 12.46 -8.89 -2.47
CA GLY A 10 11.54 -7.80 -2.79
C GLY A 10 12.24 -6.47 -3.04
N THR A 11 11.47 -5.39 -2.98
CA THR A 11 12.01 -4.03 -2.94
C THR A 11 12.85 -3.83 -1.67
N SER A 12 13.66 -2.77 -1.62
CA SER A 12 14.47 -2.44 -0.44
C SER A 12 13.63 -2.38 0.84
N TYR A 13 12.42 -1.83 0.75
CA TYR A 13 11.47 -1.78 1.86
C TYR A 13 11.02 -3.18 2.31
N GLN A 14 10.61 -4.04 1.35
CA GLN A 14 10.15 -5.39 1.63
C GLN A 14 11.26 -6.27 2.24
N SER A 15 12.48 -6.17 1.70
CA SER A 15 13.65 -6.90 2.18
C SER A 15 14.04 -6.46 3.60
N THR A 16 14.04 -5.16 3.88
CA THR A 16 14.34 -4.64 5.23
C THR A 16 13.31 -5.13 6.25
N LYS A 17 12.02 -5.13 5.89
CA LYS A 17 10.98 -5.67 6.77
C LYS A 17 11.15 -7.16 7.02
N TYR A 18 11.45 -7.92 5.98
CA TYR A 18 11.71 -9.35 6.10
C TYR A 18 12.91 -9.65 7.01
N ILE A 19 14.04 -8.99 6.80
CA ILE A 19 15.24 -9.14 7.62
C ILE A 19 14.93 -8.81 9.09
N SER A 20 14.19 -7.74 9.35
CA SER A 20 13.78 -7.38 10.71
C SER A 20 12.91 -8.45 11.38
N GLU A 21 12.03 -9.12 10.62
CA GLU A 21 11.25 -10.25 11.12
C GLU A 21 12.14 -11.45 11.48
N GLU A 22 13.11 -11.77 10.61
CA GLU A 22 14.03 -12.88 10.87
C GLU A 22 14.87 -12.61 12.13
N TYR A 23 15.40 -11.40 12.29
CA TYR A 23 16.10 -11.03 13.53
C TYR A 23 15.23 -11.26 14.77
N LEU A 24 13.96 -10.85 14.70
CA LEU A 24 13.03 -11.02 15.81
C LEU A 24 12.73 -12.50 16.09
N LYS A 25 12.58 -13.32 15.04
CA LYS A 25 12.33 -14.77 15.17
C LYS A 25 13.51 -15.52 15.77
N PHE A 26 14.75 -15.07 15.52
CA PHE A 26 15.97 -15.64 16.11
C PHE A 26 16.26 -15.13 17.53
N SER A 27 15.51 -14.15 18.01
CA SER A 27 15.64 -13.68 19.39
C SER A 27 14.85 -14.57 20.36
N ASP A 28 15.25 -14.56 21.63
CA ASP A 28 14.52 -15.26 22.69
C ASP A 28 13.30 -14.49 23.22
N LEU A 29 12.91 -13.41 22.53
CA LEU A 29 11.77 -12.60 22.92
C LEU A 29 10.45 -13.27 22.58
N ASP A 30 9.44 -13.02 23.41
CA ASP A 30 8.05 -13.27 23.04
C ASP A 30 7.58 -12.16 22.11
N TYR A 31 7.28 -12.53 20.87
CA TYR A 31 6.90 -11.57 19.83
C TYR A 31 5.58 -11.94 19.18
N THR A 32 4.92 -10.92 18.63
CA THR A 32 3.84 -11.07 17.65
C THR A 32 4.14 -10.14 16.47
N ILE A 33 4.17 -10.68 15.27
CA ILE A 33 4.43 -9.91 14.04
C ILE A 33 3.10 -9.61 13.35
N PHE A 34 2.84 -8.33 13.08
CA PHE A 34 1.72 -7.90 12.26
C PHE A 34 2.21 -7.35 10.94
N ARG A 35 1.65 -7.87 9.85
CA ARG A 35 1.88 -7.44 8.47
C ARG A 35 0.62 -6.75 7.95
N PRO A 36 0.42 -5.47 8.24
CA PRO A 36 -0.73 -4.75 7.69
C PRO A 36 -0.57 -4.57 6.19
N SER A 37 -1.71 -4.59 5.51
CA SER A 37 -1.88 -4.08 4.17
C SER A 37 -1.82 -2.55 4.19
N LEU A 38 -2.44 -1.88 3.23
CA LEU A 38 -2.51 -0.44 3.15
C LEU A 38 -3.30 0.15 4.32
N ILE A 39 -2.62 0.89 5.19
CA ILE A 39 -3.27 1.54 6.34
C ILE A 39 -3.80 2.90 5.91
N PHE A 40 -5.06 3.19 6.28
CA PHE A 40 -5.69 4.49 6.05
C PHE A 40 -6.37 5.02 7.32
N GLY A 41 -6.66 6.32 7.36
CA GLY A 41 -7.37 6.97 8.46
C GLY A 41 -6.84 8.36 8.75
N ASP A 42 -7.41 9.04 9.75
CA ASP A 42 -7.03 10.39 10.12
C ASP A 42 -5.56 10.46 10.58
N PRO A 43 -4.69 11.22 9.89
CA PRO A 43 -3.26 11.31 10.23
C PRO A 43 -3.00 12.12 11.52
N ARG A 44 -4.02 12.76 12.11
CA ARG A 44 -3.90 13.61 13.30
C ARG A 44 -2.78 14.65 13.19
N GLY A 45 -2.69 15.31 12.05
CA GLY A 45 -1.70 16.34 11.75
C GLY A 45 -1.44 16.47 10.26
N ASN A 46 -1.01 17.67 9.83
CA ASN A 46 -0.89 17.99 8.40
C ASN A 46 0.37 17.42 7.74
N ASP A 47 1.38 17.03 8.54
CA ASP A 47 2.70 16.62 8.04
C ASP A 47 2.90 15.10 7.96
N ARG A 48 1.86 14.31 8.27
CA ARG A 48 1.94 12.85 8.20
C ARG A 48 1.36 12.37 6.89
N PRO A 49 2.14 11.65 6.07
CA PRO A 49 1.62 11.04 4.87
C PRO A 49 0.56 10.00 5.24
N GLU A 50 -0.61 10.13 4.62
CA GLU A 50 -1.70 9.20 4.72
C GLU A 50 -2.21 8.89 3.31
N PHE A 51 -2.55 7.63 3.06
CA PHE A 51 -2.83 7.15 1.71
C PHE A 51 -3.92 7.93 0.98
N CYS A 52 -5.07 8.12 1.60
CA CYS A 52 -6.20 8.79 0.95
C CYS A 52 -5.90 10.27 0.67
N THR A 53 -5.24 10.93 1.61
CA THR A 53 -4.82 12.33 1.48
C THR A 53 -3.75 12.49 0.39
N GLN A 54 -2.80 11.58 0.36
CA GLN A 54 -1.74 11.58 -0.64
C GLN A 54 -2.29 11.27 -2.03
N LEU A 55 -3.16 10.28 -2.16
CA LEU A 55 -3.84 9.98 -3.42
C LEU A 55 -4.66 11.15 -3.93
N LYS A 56 -5.35 11.88 -3.03
CA LYS A 56 -6.04 13.12 -3.39
C LYS A 56 -5.09 14.17 -3.94
N LYS A 57 -3.98 14.41 -3.24
CA LYS A 57 -2.99 15.43 -3.61
C LYS A 57 -2.33 15.09 -4.95
N ASP A 58 -1.82 13.87 -5.07
CA ASP A 58 -0.92 13.47 -6.14
C ASP A 58 -1.66 13.00 -7.41
N MET A 59 -2.94 12.66 -7.28
CA MET A 59 -3.70 12.09 -8.39
C MET A 59 -5.04 12.76 -8.63
N LEU A 60 -5.87 12.95 -7.60
CA LEU A 60 -7.23 13.44 -7.81
C LEU A 60 -7.32 14.94 -8.05
N ASN A 61 -6.40 15.74 -7.52
CA ASN A 61 -6.36 17.19 -7.73
C ASN A 61 -5.73 17.60 -9.06
N LEU A 62 -4.98 16.71 -9.70
CA LEU A 62 -4.38 17.01 -10.99
C LEU A 62 -5.46 17.07 -12.09
N PRO A 63 -5.28 17.91 -13.13
CA PRO A 63 -6.25 18.01 -14.24
C PRO A 63 -6.24 16.79 -15.18
N PHE A 64 -5.29 15.87 -14.98
CA PHE A 64 -5.11 14.69 -15.83
C PHE A 64 -5.93 13.50 -15.31
N PRO A 65 -6.33 12.56 -16.19
CA PRO A 65 -6.96 11.30 -15.79
C PRO A 65 -6.09 10.51 -14.80
N ALA A 66 -6.71 9.82 -13.86
CA ALA A 66 -5.98 8.93 -12.96
C ALA A 66 -5.58 7.63 -13.69
N PRO A 67 -4.36 7.11 -13.48
CA PRO A 67 -3.92 5.90 -14.13
C PRO A 67 -4.55 4.65 -13.50
N ASN A 68 -5.19 3.83 -14.32
CA ASN A 68 -5.52 2.46 -14.00
C ASN A 68 -4.35 1.57 -14.44
N PHE A 69 -3.47 1.27 -13.50
CA PHE A 69 -2.29 0.45 -13.76
C PHE A 69 -2.69 -0.98 -14.15
N HIS A 70 -1.92 -1.61 -15.04
CA HIS A 70 -2.08 -3.02 -15.39
C HIS A 70 -0.74 -3.68 -15.73
N LYS A 71 -0.64 -4.97 -15.44
CA LYS A 71 0.49 -5.80 -15.86
C LYS A 71 0.33 -6.19 -17.34
N GLY A 72 1.43 -6.17 -18.08
CA GLY A 72 1.43 -6.53 -19.50
C GLY A 72 0.75 -5.48 -20.39
N LEU A 73 0.30 -5.91 -21.58
CA LEU A 73 -0.22 -5.04 -22.64
C LEU A 73 -1.76 -5.04 -22.75
N ASN A 74 -2.46 -5.80 -21.91
CA ASN A 74 -3.93 -5.90 -22.00
C ASN A 74 -4.62 -4.78 -21.22
N PRO A 75 -5.19 -3.76 -21.87
CA PRO A 75 -5.85 -2.64 -21.22
C PRO A 75 -7.18 -3.02 -20.53
N LEU A 76 -7.78 -4.17 -20.88
CA LEU A 76 -9.02 -4.64 -20.26
C LEU A 76 -8.83 -5.02 -18.78
N LYS A 77 -7.60 -5.30 -18.37
CA LYS A 77 -7.22 -5.58 -16.96
C LYS A 77 -6.74 -4.35 -16.20
N ALA A 78 -7.01 -3.16 -16.74
CA ALA A 78 -6.57 -1.92 -16.11
C ALA A 78 -7.29 -1.67 -14.79
N GLY A 79 -6.51 -1.51 -13.72
CA GLY A 79 -7.01 -1.30 -12.35
C GLY A 79 -7.57 -2.54 -11.66
N ASP A 80 -7.35 -3.74 -12.21
CA ASP A 80 -7.87 -5.02 -11.66
C ASP A 80 -6.97 -5.66 -10.60
N PHE A 81 -5.97 -4.97 -10.09
CA PHE A 81 -5.24 -5.47 -8.93
C PHE A 81 -6.00 -5.14 -7.65
N ALA A 82 -6.05 -6.13 -6.77
CA ALA A 82 -6.80 -6.07 -5.53
C ALA A 82 -5.93 -5.56 -4.38
N MET A 83 -6.54 -4.81 -3.48
CA MET A 83 -5.95 -4.31 -2.24
C MET A 83 -6.96 -4.48 -1.10
N SER A 84 -6.45 -4.73 0.10
CA SER A 84 -7.29 -4.88 1.30
C SER A 84 -6.95 -3.78 2.33
N PRO A 85 -7.33 -2.51 2.08
CA PRO A 85 -7.04 -1.41 2.99
C PRO A 85 -7.60 -1.67 4.38
N ILE A 86 -6.86 -1.31 5.43
CA ILE A 86 -7.29 -1.46 6.81
C ILE A 86 -7.27 -0.11 7.53
N HIS A 87 -8.32 0.16 8.32
CA HIS A 87 -8.38 1.41 9.06
C HIS A 87 -7.41 1.39 10.26
N ILE A 88 -6.74 2.51 10.52
CA ILE A 88 -5.74 2.63 11.59
C ILE A 88 -6.29 2.27 12.98
N LYS A 89 -7.57 2.53 13.26
CA LYS A 89 -8.20 2.16 14.53
C LYS A 89 -8.31 0.64 14.70
N ASP A 90 -8.56 -0.10 13.62
CA ASP A 90 -8.63 -1.55 13.65
C ASP A 90 -7.24 -2.14 13.89
N VAL A 91 -6.23 -1.62 13.20
CA VAL A 91 -4.82 -1.99 13.45
C VAL A 91 -4.48 -1.75 14.93
N ALA A 92 -4.74 -0.57 15.47
CA ALA A 92 -4.47 -0.26 16.88
C ALA A 92 -5.22 -1.19 17.85
N SER A 93 -6.49 -1.48 17.57
CA SER A 93 -7.30 -2.40 18.37
C SER A 93 -6.72 -3.81 18.40
N ILE A 94 -6.26 -4.32 17.25
CA ILE A 94 -5.62 -5.63 17.12
C ILE A 94 -4.32 -5.67 17.94
N PHE A 95 -3.48 -4.63 17.87
CA PHE A 95 -2.25 -4.53 18.66
C PHE A 95 -2.55 -4.58 20.16
N VAL A 96 -3.51 -3.80 20.64
CA VAL A 96 -3.89 -3.78 22.06
C VAL A 96 -4.43 -5.14 22.53
N LYS A 97 -5.26 -5.78 21.71
CA LYS A 97 -5.79 -7.11 22.03
C LYS A 97 -4.68 -8.16 22.11
N SER A 98 -3.71 -8.11 21.21
CA SER A 98 -2.63 -9.11 21.18
C SER A 98 -1.72 -9.09 22.41
N ILE A 99 -1.60 -7.95 23.11
CA ILE A 99 -0.79 -7.83 24.33
C ILE A 99 -1.30 -8.79 25.43
N LYS A 100 -2.61 -9.03 25.46
CA LYS A 100 -3.25 -9.89 26.48
C LYS A 100 -3.49 -11.31 25.97
N GLU A 101 -3.16 -11.59 24.72
CA GLU A 101 -3.50 -12.85 24.06
C GLU A 101 -2.25 -13.73 23.92
N MET A 102 -2.06 -14.64 24.87
CA MET A 102 -0.91 -15.56 24.88
C MET A 102 -0.83 -16.44 23.62
N SER A 103 -1.96 -16.74 23.00
CA SER A 103 -2.00 -17.52 21.75
C SER A 103 -1.40 -16.79 20.55
N SER A 104 -1.17 -15.48 20.66
CA SER A 104 -0.53 -14.65 19.63
C SER A 104 1.00 -14.69 19.67
N VAL A 105 1.59 -15.22 20.75
CA VAL A 105 3.05 -15.29 20.93
C VAL A 105 3.69 -16.16 19.85
N LYS A 106 4.80 -15.67 19.27
CA LYS A 106 5.56 -16.30 18.18
C LYS A 106 4.74 -16.53 16.91
N LYS A 107 3.69 -15.70 16.70
CA LYS A 107 2.85 -15.75 15.50
C LYS A 107 3.05 -14.54 14.59
N THR A 108 2.72 -14.75 13.32
CA THR A 108 2.70 -13.69 12.28
C THR A 108 1.29 -13.62 11.69
N TYR A 109 0.71 -12.42 11.69
CA TYR A 109 -0.64 -12.18 11.18
C TYR A 109 -0.60 -11.14 10.04
N CYS A 110 -1.24 -11.46 8.92
CA CYS A 110 -1.55 -10.47 7.89
C CYS A 110 -2.83 -9.73 8.29
N LEU A 111 -2.81 -8.40 8.22
CA LEU A 111 -3.95 -7.56 8.57
C LEU A 111 -4.47 -6.85 7.32
N GLY A 112 -5.73 -7.02 7.00
CA GLY A 112 -6.43 -6.37 5.90
C GLY A 112 -7.90 -6.19 6.23
N GLY A 113 -8.53 -5.21 5.61
CA GLY A 113 -9.98 -5.04 5.59
C GLY A 113 -10.61 -5.74 4.39
N ASP A 114 -11.74 -5.23 3.95
CA ASP A 114 -12.39 -5.70 2.73
C ASP A 114 -11.49 -5.48 1.51
N THR A 115 -11.65 -6.36 0.52
CA THR A 115 -10.84 -6.30 -0.70
C THR A 115 -11.53 -5.45 -1.77
N TYR A 116 -10.80 -4.51 -2.32
CA TYR A 116 -11.25 -3.62 -3.40
C TYR A 116 -10.25 -3.64 -4.56
N TYR A 117 -10.75 -3.49 -5.78
CA TYR A 117 -9.90 -3.23 -6.94
C TYR A 117 -9.43 -1.77 -6.96
N TRP A 118 -8.26 -1.51 -7.52
CA TRP A 118 -7.71 -0.17 -7.63
C TRP A 118 -8.66 0.85 -8.26
N LYS A 119 -9.33 0.46 -9.34
CA LYS A 119 -10.35 1.27 -10.01
C LYS A 119 -11.51 1.65 -9.10
N GLU A 120 -11.89 0.78 -8.16
CA GLU A 120 -12.94 1.03 -7.16
C GLU A 120 -12.45 2.00 -6.08
N ILE A 121 -11.21 1.82 -5.62
CA ILE A 121 -10.58 2.72 -4.64
C ILE A 121 -10.54 4.16 -5.18
N ILE A 122 -10.10 4.35 -6.44
CA ILE A 122 -10.12 5.69 -7.07
C ILE A 122 -11.53 6.25 -7.09
N LYS A 123 -12.53 5.45 -7.45
CA LYS A 123 -13.94 5.86 -7.53
C LYS A 123 -14.48 6.24 -6.15
N ILE A 124 -14.23 5.42 -5.13
CA ILE A 124 -14.68 5.66 -3.76
C ILE A 124 -14.08 6.97 -3.22
N ILE A 125 -12.75 7.10 -3.31
CA ILE A 125 -12.07 8.29 -2.78
C ILE A 125 -12.48 9.54 -3.56
N SER A 126 -12.54 9.49 -4.89
CA SER A 126 -12.96 10.67 -5.68
C SER A 126 -14.39 11.10 -5.37
N SER A 127 -15.30 10.15 -5.17
CA SER A 127 -16.69 10.43 -4.78
C SER A 127 -16.77 11.03 -3.38
N ALA A 128 -15.99 10.55 -2.42
CA ALA A 128 -15.92 11.09 -1.07
C ALA A 128 -15.46 12.56 -1.04
N TYR A 129 -14.66 12.97 -2.02
CA TYR A 129 -14.24 14.37 -2.20
C TYR A 129 -15.15 15.19 -3.14
N GLY A 130 -16.33 14.64 -3.49
CA GLY A 130 -17.29 15.34 -4.37
C GLY A 130 -16.79 15.54 -5.81
N LYS A 131 -15.81 14.75 -6.27
CA LYS A 131 -15.21 14.84 -7.60
C LYS A 131 -15.46 13.57 -8.39
N LYS A 132 -15.68 13.71 -9.70
CA LYS A 132 -15.75 12.59 -10.62
C LYS A 132 -14.41 12.53 -11.38
N LYS A 133 -13.59 11.54 -11.08
CA LYS A 133 -12.26 11.40 -11.68
C LYS A 133 -12.30 10.43 -12.84
N TRP A 134 -11.83 10.88 -13.98
CA TRP A 134 -11.64 10.04 -15.15
C TRP A 134 -10.38 9.20 -14.98
N THR A 135 -10.42 7.99 -15.53
CA THR A 135 -9.28 7.06 -15.46
C THR A 135 -8.90 6.60 -16.86
N ILE A 136 -7.61 6.35 -17.07
CA ILE A 136 -7.08 5.77 -18.30
C ILE A 136 -6.27 4.50 -17.99
N PRO A 137 -6.30 3.49 -18.87
CA PRO A 137 -5.38 2.37 -18.78
C PRO A 137 -3.93 2.84 -18.85
N ALA A 138 -3.11 2.33 -17.93
CA ALA A 138 -1.71 2.71 -17.83
C ALA A 138 -0.85 1.45 -17.66
N PRO A 139 -0.13 1.00 -18.71
CA PRO A 139 0.76 -0.13 -18.62
C PRO A 139 1.87 0.13 -17.59
N ALA A 140 1.98 -0.74 -16.59
CA ALA A 140 2.96 -0.58 -15.52
C ALA A 140 4.39 -0.51 -16.04
N ILE A 141 4.71 -1.24 -17.10
CA ILE A 141 6.04 -1.26 -17.70
C ILE A 141 6.45 0.13 -18.25
N ILE A 142 5.50 0.87 -18.82
CA ILE A 142 5.75 2.23 -19.32
C ILE A 142 6.03 3.16 -18.15
N ILE A 143 5.22 3.07 -17.09
CA ILE A 143 5.37 3.94 -15.91
C ILE A 143 6.63 3.58 -15.12
N GLN A 144 6.99 2.30 -15.03
CA GLN A 144 8.26 1.87 -14.45
C GLN A 144 9.47 2.39 -15.25
N GLY A 145 9.37 2.43 -16.58
CA GLY A 145 10.37 3.06 -17.44
C GLY A 145 10.51 4.56 -17.19
N PHE A 146 9.40 5.27 -17.09
CA PHE A 146 9.40 6.70 -16.71
C PHE A 146 9.93 6.89 -15.28
N ALA A 147 9.48 6.08 -14.32
CA ALA A 147 9.99 6.15 -12.95
C ALA A 147 11.52 5.90 -12.90
N PHE A 148 12.04 4.96 -13.67
CA PHE A 148 13.49 4.73 -13.75
C PHE A 148 14.25 5.94 -14.31
N LEU A 149 13.68 6.63 -15.28
CA LEU A 149 14.30 7.83 -15.89
C LEU A 149 14.15 9.07 -14.98
N PHE A 150 13.05 9.19 -14.26
CA PHE A 150 12.66 10.38 -13.51
C PHE A 150 12.68 10.22 -11.99
N ASP A 151 13.04 9.06 -11.44
CA ASP A 151 13.17 8.79 -10.00
C ASP A 151 14.16 9.74 -9.30
N ARG A 152 15.05 10.36 -10.09
CA ARG A 152 16.01 11.38 -9.65
C ARG A 152 15.37 12.76 -9.40
N PHE A 153 14.13 12.97 -9.85
CA PHE A 153 13.46 14.25 -9.76
C PHE A 153 12.36 14.22 -8.69
N GLN A 154 12.49 15.07 -7.68
CA GLN A 154 11.55 15.17 -6.55
C GLN A 154 10.10 15.52 -6.94
N TRP A 155 9.88 16.00 -8.17
CA TRP A 155 8.54 16.31 -8.67
C TRP A 155 7.79 15.08 -9.21
N PHE A 156 8.48 13.95 -9.44
CA PHE A 156 7.84 12.74 -9.94
C PHE A 156 7.15 12.00 -8.77
N PRO A 157 5.81 11.83 -8.81
CA PRO A 157 5.03 11.47 -7.61
C PRO A 157 5.09 10.00 -7.21
N ILE A 158 5.66 9.12 -8.04
CA ILE A 158 5.61 7.66 -7.82
C ILE A 158 6.97 7.04 -8.09
N THR A 159 7.50 6.30 -7.12
CA THR A 159 8.75 5.56 -7.29
C THR A 159 8.51 4.18 -7.94
N LYS A 160 9.56 3.61 -8.55
CA LYS A 160 9.53 2.26 -9.11
C LYS A 160 9.11 1.22 -8.07
N ASP A 161 9.60 1.34 -6.85
CA ASP A 161 9.30 0.44 -5.74
C ASP A 161 7.82 0.51 -5.33
N GLN A 162 7.25 1.72 -5.30
CA GLN A 162 5.82 1.91 -5.03
C GLN A 162 4.94 1.24 -6.09
N ILE A 163 5.28 1.38 -7.38
CA ILE A 163 4.54 0.72 -8.46
C ILE A 163 4.65 -0.81 -8.32
N THR A 164 5.85 -1.32 -8.03
CA THR A 164 6.07 -2.75 -7.86
C THR A 164 5.22 -3.31 -6.73
N MET A 165 5.24 -2.67 -5.56
CA MET A 165 4.44 -3.08 -4.41
C MET A 165 2.94 -2.96 -4.67
N LEU A 166 2.51 -1.93 -5.37
CA LEU A 166 1.12 -1.70 -5.71
C LEU A 166 0.54 -2.81 -6.61
N LEU A 167 1.34 -3.30 -7.55
CA LEU A 167 0.95 -4.35 -8.48
C LEU A 167 1.03 -5.77 -7.92
N GLU A 168 1.62 -5.96 -6.75
CA GLU A 168 1.75 -7.28 -6.11
C GLU A 168 0.45 -7.79 -5.46
N SER A 169 -0.63 -7.02 -5.48
CA SER A 169 -1.93 -7.36 -4.87
C SER A 169 -1.79 -7.70 -3.38
N ASN A 170 -2.12 -6.79 -2.54
CA ASN A 170 -2.00 -6.93 -1.07
C ASN A 170 -3.34 -7.20 -0.42
#